data_1ccf9b37cdb673a14cf25b98ed8fdc98
#
_entry.id   1ccf9b37cdb673a14cf25b98ed8fdc98
#
_cell.length_a   1.000
_cell.length_b   1.000
_cell.length_c   1.000
_cell.angle_alpha   90.00
_cell.angle_beta   90.00
_cell.angle_gamma   90.00
#
_symmetry.space_group_name_H-M   'P 1'
#
loop_
_entity.id
_entity.type
_entity.pdbx_description
1 polymer ?
#
loop_
_entity_poly.entity_id
_entity_poly.type
_entity_poly.pdbx_seq_one_letter_code
_entity_poly.pdbx_strand_id
1 'polypeptide(L)'
;MEKFKKILKYKCKNKLYIFLKYIITTIFALTAFWDSLINLNSDKIQATLKDIYFTNITFKNIMIGIISWIIVFTILTIIEILISKLDNIYYKKNINEPKKKRVFFLIFGTILLFWMPYILTYFPGGIFADTKASILQCIHLMEYDNANPIVYTLLIKVFLKIGDLCNSPQIGINAFGLFQITIMAAVLSYFVYWLYKKNFSYFILAIITLFFGIFKLFPLYALSIWKDTPFCLVLFLYIINIAEIVTKNGKNLNDIKELIIYSLLMIAVSFFRNNGFYIIIATTFIVFAVYRKNKILKFGITALITIILIYAVKGPLFTTLGLNKSSGSWNSVMLNQIFYVSATDGNMTEEESEFINTMCDRNKLKEVYTPLLFDTITPVPEFNYGFIVTHNTEIKKLWVKLLIKNPKAYLEAYSLNTLGFWDTNKAFKDAYTSHLMWKGTQDIIDVEQTDYIEKWTGKSIKNNIEVKRRYSSAIFIFLILFSMLFTIQKKRYKNLIIYLPAIFTWGTIMLATPIAFSMRYVYILVLMVPFDFVIPFLKEKEQDKQIKLTLGEGENKKWKYW
;
A
#
# COMPACT_ATOMS: atom_id res chain seq x y z
N MET A 1 41.19 -4.13 -15.23
CA MET A 1 41.49 -4.59 -13.87
C MET A 1 41.65 -3.48 -12.84
N GLU A 2 42.37 -2.38 -13.10
CA GLU A 2 42.49 -1.24 -12.15
C GLU A 2 41.15 -0.56 -11.79
N LYS A 3 40.25 -0.38 -12.77
CA LYS A 3 38.89 0.14 -12.50
C LYS A 3 38.10 -0.78 -11.58
N PHE A 4 38.28 -2.09 -11.68
CA PHE A 4 37.63 -3.09 -10.81
C PHE A 4 38.22 -3.08 -9.40
N LYS A 5 39.56 -2.93 -9.26
CA LYS A 5 40.24 -2.77 -7.97
C LYS A 5 39.85 -1.45 -7.25
N LYS A 6 39.61 -0.39 -8.00
CA LYS A 6 39.11 0.90 -7.46
C LYS A 6 37.65 0.80 -6.98
N ILE A 7 36.86 -0.08 -7.61
CA ILE A 7 35.47 -0.39 -7.23
C ILE A 7 35.43 -1.17 -5.91
N LEU A 8 36.31 -2.16 -5.74
CA LEU A 8 36.42 -2.96 -4.51
C LEU A 8 37.00 -2.16 -3.32
N LYS A 9 37.69 -1.03 -3.55
CA LYS A 9 38.17 -0.12 -2.50
C LYS A 9 37.13 0.87 -1.99
N TYR A 10 35.89 0.90 -2.57
CA TYR A 10 34.82 1.74 -2.04
C TYR A 10 34.32 1.18 -0.71
N LYS A 11 34.77 1.80 0.38
CA LYS A 11 34.30 1.48 1.72
C LYS A 11 33.30 2.56 2.14
N CYS A 12 32.03 2.23 2.28
CA CYS A 12 31.06 3.16 2.83
C CYS A 12 31.49 3.57 4.25
N LYS A 13 31.70 4.87 4.49
CA LYS A 13 32.11 5.43 5.79
C LYS A 13 30.93 5.69 6.72
N ASN A 14 29.67 5.51 6.25
CA ASN A 14 28.49 5.77 7.05
C ASN A 14 28.20 4.57 7.97
N LYS A 15 28.58 4.66 9.23
CA LYS A 15 28.38 3.61 10.24
C LYS A 15 26.90 3.22 10.40
N LEU A 16 26.00 4.20 10.38
CA LEU A 16 24.55 3.96 10.49
C LEU A 16 24.03 3.13 9.30
N TYR A 17 24.47 3.45 8.08
CA TYR A 17 24.11 2.67 6.88
C TYR A 17 24.56 1.21 7.01
N ILE A 18 25.81 0.99 7.42
CA ILE A 18 26.36 -0.36 7.58
C ILE A 18 25.56 -1.14 8.62
N PHE A 19 25.29 -0.55 9.77
CA PHE A 19 24.52 -1.16 10.84
C PHE A 19 23.11 -1.54 10.38
N LEU A 20 22.39 -0.62 9.73
CA LEU A 20 21.04 -0.87 9.24
C LEU A 20 21.03 -1.88 8.08
N LYS A 21 22.06 -1.92 7.24
CA LYS A 21 22.22 -2.93 6.19
C LYS A 21 22.25 -4.34 6.79
N TYR A 22 23.02 -4.55 7.86
CA TYR A 22 23.03 -5.83 8.58
C TYR A 22 21.66 -6.17 9.16
N ILE A 23 20.99 -5.22 9.83
CA ILE A 23 19.65 -5.43 10.39
C ILE A 23 18.65 -5.85 9.31
N ILE A 24 18.52 -5.09 8.23
CA ILE A 24 17.53 -5.36 7.18
C ILE A 24 17.84 -6.69 6.47
N THR A 25 19.11 -6.98 6.21
CA THR A 25 19.51 -8.28 5.65
C THR A 25 19.16 -9.43 6.58
N THR A 26 19.35 -9.24 7.89
CA THR A 26 18.99 -10.25 8.90
C THR A 26 17.48 -10.43 9.00
N ILE A 27 16.69 -9.34 8.96
CA ILE A 27 15.23 -9.44 8.92
C ILE A 27 14.79 -10.24 7.69
N PHE A 28 15.32 -9.94 6.50
CA PHE A 28 15.00 -10.68 5.29
C PHE A 28 15.35 -12.18 5.40
N ALA A 29 16.53 -12.49 5.95
CA ALA A 29 16.96 -13.87 6.17
C ALA A 29 16.06 -14.62 7.16
N LEU A 30 15.63 -13.94 8.23
CA LEU A 30 14.68 -14.49 9.21
C LEU A 30 13.31 -14.75 8.59
N THR A 31 12.82 -13.86 7.70
CA THR A 31 11.57 -14.14 6.99
C THR A 31 11.70 -15.34 6.06
N ALA A 32 12.80 -15.47 5.32
CA ALA A 32 13.05 -16.63 4.45
C ALA A 32 13.21 -17.94 5.25
N PHE A 33 13.89 -17.90 6.40
CA PHE A 33 13.98 -19.03 7.33
C PHE A 33 12.58 -19.42 7.83
N TRP A 34 11.80 -18.45 8.35
CA TRP A 34 10.46 -18.71 8.88
C TRP A 34 9.50 -19.22 7.81
N ASP A 35 9.53 -18.66 6.60
CA ASP A 35 8.79 -19.14 5.46
C ASP A 35 9.08 -20.61 5.14
N SER A 36 10.34 -21.04 5.24
CA SER A 36 10.76 -22.41 4.97
C SER A 36 10.18 -23.45 5.94
N LEU A 37 9.64 -23.02 7.08
CA LEU A 37 8.95 -23.87 8.05
C LEU A 37 7.47 -24.05 7.71
N ILE A 38 6.90 -23.19 6.88
CA ILE A 38 5.47 -23.18 6.54
C ILE A 38 5.24 -24.00 5.28
N ASN A 39 4.46 -25.06 5.39
CA ASN A 39 4.01 -25.86 4.25
C ASN A 39 2.55 -25.58 3.94
N LEU A 40 2.29 -25.32 2.65
CA LEU A 40 0.97 -25.08 2.10
C LEU A 40 0.74 -26.11 1.00
N ASN A 41 -0.13 -27.09 1.24
CA ASN A 41 -0.48 -28.14 0.27
C ASN A 41 -1.58 -27.70 -0.71
N SER A 42 -2.02 -26.46 -0.62
CA SER A 42 -3.05 -25.90 -1.49
C SER A 42 -2.63 -24.56 -2.08
N ASP A 43 -2.92 -24.35 -3.34
CA ASP A 43 -2.77 -23.08 -4.05
C ASP A 43 -3.91 -22.08 -3.76
N LYS A 44 -4.88 -22.46 -2.93
CA LYS A 44 -6.06 -21.66 -2.59
C LYS A 44 -5.87 -20.92 -1.27
N ILE A 45 -6.26 -19.66 -1.22
CA ILE A 45 -6.26 -18.88 0.03
C ILE A 45 -7.23 -19.44 1.09
N GLN A 46 -8.19 -20.25 0.65
CA GLN A 46 -9.16 -20.94 1.51
C GLN A 46 -8.65 -22.29 2.04
N ALA A 47 -7.34 -22.55 1.93
CA ALA A 47 -6.73 -23.75 2.50
C ALA A 47 -7.02 -23.85 4.00
N THR A 48 -7.55 -24.99 4.45
CA THR A 48 -7.86 -25.25 5.86
C THR A 48 -6.60 -25.70 6.62
N LEU A 49 -6.71 -25.87 7.94
CA LEU A 49 -5.61 -26.36 8.77
C LEU A 49 -5.11 -27.76 8.38
N LYS A 50 -5.88 -28.54 7.60
CA LYS A 50 -5.43 -29.82 7.04
C LYS A 50 -4.35 -29.65 5.97
N ASP A 51 -4.39 -28.52 5.27
CA ASP A 51 -3.46 -28.21 4.19
C ASP A 51 -2.29 -27.31 4.64
N ILE A 52 -2.33 -26.79 5.89
CA ILE A 52 -1.37 -25.84 6.42
C ILE A 52 -0.72 -26.43 7.67
N TYR A 53 0.60 -26.59 7.65
CA TYR A 53 1.34 -27.07 8.82
C TYR A 53 2.74 -26.50 8.90
N PHE A 54 3.26 -26.40 10.12
CA PHE A 54 4.65 -26.03 10.39
C PHE A 54 5.49 -27.30 10.55
N THR A 55 6.64 -27.32 9.87
CA THR A 55 7.64 -28.37 10.04
C THR A 55 8.58 -28.07 11.20
N ASN A 56 9.21 -29.12 11.73
CA ASN A 56 10.30 -28.95 12.67
C ASN A 56 11.51 -28.28 11.98
N ILE A 57 12.30 -27.55 12.78
CA ILE A 57 13.51 -26.91 12.30
C ILE A 57 14.52 -27.98 11.89
N THR A 58 14.97 -27.91 10.66
CA THR A 58 16.01 -28.80 10.10
C THR A 58 17.23 -28.00 9.69
N PHE A 59 18.34 -28.66 9.46
CA PHE A 59 19.54 -28.04 8.92
C PHE A 59 19.27 -27.31 7.59
N LYS A 60 18.38 -27.86 6.75
CA LYS A 60 17.96 -27.24 5.48
C LYS A 60 17.33 -25.86 5.71
N ASN A 61 16.45 -25.72 6.70
CA ASN A 61 15.80 -24.43 6.99
C ASN A 61 16.82 -23.37 7.44
N ILE A 62 17.78 -23.77 8.27
CA ILE A 62 18.88 -22.87 8.73
C ILE A 62 19.71 -22.42 7.52
N MET A 63 20.06 -23.35 6.63
CA MET A 63 20.82 -23.04 5.40
C MET A 63 20.06 -22.09 4.47
N ILE A 64 18.75 -22.21 4.34
CA ILE A 64 17.91 -21.26 3.57
C ILE A 64 18.08 -19.84 4.14
N GLY A 65 17.99 -19.66 5.45
CA GLY A 65 18.21 -18.36 6.09
C GLY A 65 19.62 -17.80 5.82
N ILE A 66 20.65 -18.62 6.01
CA ILE A 66 22.05 -18.21 5.78
C ILE A 66 22.30 -17.81 4.32
N ILE A 67 21.86 -18.64 3.38
CA ILE A 67 22.03 -18.39 1.94
C ILE A 67 21.29 -17.13 1.53
N SER A 68 20.05 -16.93 2.00
CA SER A 68 19.27 -15.73 1.75
C SER A 68 19.98 -14.48 2.29
N TRP A 69 20.57 -14.57 3.48
CA TRP A 69 21.39 -13.49 4.04
C TRP A 69 22.56 -13.12 3.13
N ILE A 70 23.34 -14.11 2.70
CA ILE A 70 24.51 -13.90 1.81
C ILE A 70 24.08 -13.27 0.48
N ILE A 71 23.03 -13.80 -0.15
CA ILE A 71 22.52 -13.29 -1.43
C ILE A 71 22.08 -11.83 -1.30
N VAL A 72 21.22 -11.52 -0.34
CA VAL A 72 20.68 -10.15 -0.17
C VAL A 72 21.80 -9.18 0.21
N PHE A 73 22.69 -9.55 1.13
CA PHE A 73 23.83 -8.73 1.50
C PHE A 73 24.74 -8.42 0.31
N THR A 74 24.98 -9.43 -0.54
CA THR A 74 25.80 -9.27 -1.76
C THR A 74 25.11 -8.36 -2.77
N ILE A 75 23.81 -8.56 -3.04
CA ILE A 75 23.01 -7.70 -3.93
C ILE A 75 23.02 -6.26 -3.44
N LEU A 76 22.75 -6.01 -2.16
CA LEU A 76 22.80 -4.67 -1.58
C LEU A 76 24.19 -4.03 -1.69
N THR A 77 25.26 -4.82 -1.57
CA THR A 77 26.64 -4.33 -1.74
C THR A 77 26.92 -3.93 -3.20
N ILE A 78 26.45 -4.72 -4.16
CA ILE A 78 26.57 -4.39 -5.59
C ILE A 78 25.80 -3.11 -5.91
N ILE A 79 24.55 -3.01 -5.45
CA ILE A 79 23.71 -1.82 -5.67
C ILE A 79 24.32 -0.58 -5.01
N GLU A 80 24.88 -0.71 -3.80
CA GLU A 80 25.62 0.35 -3.09
C GLU A 80 26.72 0.98 -3.98
N ILE A 81 27.51 0.12 -4.63
CA ILE A 81 28.58 0.55 -5.53
C ILE A 81 28.01 1.25 -6.78
N LEU A 82 26.93 0.71 -7.35
CA LEU A 82 26.27 1.28 -8.54
C LEU A 82 25.65 2.64 -8.24
N ILE A 83 24.89 2.76 -7.14
CA ILE A 83 24.20 4.01 -6.75
C ILE A 83 25.17 5.17 -6.57
N SER A 84 26.41 4.92 -6.11
CA SER A 84 27.42 5.97 -5.98
C SER A 84 27.76 6.67 -7.31
N LYS A 85 27.47 6.02 -8.45
CA LYS A 85 27.79 6.52 -9.81
C LYS A 85 26.58 7.05 -10.57
N LEU A 86 25.36 6.84 -10.05
CA LEU A 86 24.12 7.12 -10.78
C LEU A 86 23.67 8.58 -10.73
N ASP A 87 24.23 9.45 -9.88
CA ASP A 87 23.78 10.85 -9.73
C ASP A 87 23.69 11.58 -11.07
N ASN A 88 24.65 11.34 -11.99
CA ASN A 88 24.69 12.00 -13.31
C ASN A 88 23.59 11.51 -14.27
N ILE A 89 23.02 10.32 -14.04
CA ILE A 89 21.95 9.76 -14.88
C ILE A 89 20.59 10.34 -14.47
N TYR A 90 20.42 10.63 -13.19
CA TYR A 90 19.14 11.08 -12.66
C TYR A 90 18.77 12.52 -13.02
N TYR A 91 19.76 13.41 -13.25
CA TYR A 91 19.51 14.82 -13.49
C TYR A 91 19.91 15.28 -14.90
N LYS A 92 19.16 16.25 -15.43
CA LYS A 92 19.52 16.92 -16.68
C LYS A 92 20.83 17.73 -16.52
N LYS A 93 21.63 17.77 -17.60
CA LYS A 93 22.81 18.63 -17.66
C LYS A 93 22.42 20.12 -17.75
N ASN A 94 21.38 20.48 -18.51
CA ASN A 94 20.87 21.84 -18.65
C ASN A 94 19.62 22.04 -17.77
N ILE A 95 19.76 22.92 -16.76
CA ILE A 95 18.71 23.15 -15.74
C ILE A 95 17.75 24.29 -16.16
N ASN A 96 18.13 25.13 -17.12
CA ASN A 96 17.43 26.39 -17.45
C ASN A 96 16.32 26.25 -18.52
N GLU A 97 15.91 25.01 -18.88
CA GLU A 97 14.81 24.84 -19.83
C GLU A 97 13.46 25.24 -19.21
N PRO A 98 12.62 26.00 -19.94
CA PRO A 98 11.28 26.35 -19.48
C PRO A 98 10.42 25.11 -19.32
N LYS A 99 9.67 25.02 -18.20
CA LYS A 99 8.83 23.85 -17.90
C LYS A 99 7.53 23.90 -18.71
N LYS A 100 7.38 22.98 -19.66
CA LYS A 100 6.26 22.95 -20.61
C LYS A 100 5.12 22.07 -20.07
N LYS A 101 3.91 22.63 -19.95
CA LYS A 101 2.70 21.90 -19.52
C LYS A 101 2.35 20.74 -20.46
N ARG A 102 2.66 20.83 -21.75
CA ARG A 102 2.45 19.77 -22.74
C ARG A 102 3.10 18.43 -22.35
N VAL A 103 4.16 18.44 -21.53
CA VAL A 103 4.83 17.23 -21.06
C VAL A 103 3.89 16.39 -20.17
N PHE A 104 3.04 17.04 -19.37
CA PHE A 104 2.03 16.32 -18.60
C PHE A 104 1.05 15.56 -19.50
N PHE A 105 0.51 16.22 -20.53
CA PHE A 105 -0.45 15.60 -21.45
C PHE A 105 0.17 14.49 -22.30
N LEU A 106 1.46 14.62 -22.65
CA LEU A 106 2.19 13.57 -23.36
C LEU A 106 2.32 12.31 -22.47
N ILE A 107 2.70 12.47 -21.21
CA ILE A 107 2.79 11.35 -20.26
C ILE A 107 1.42 10.72 -20.05
N PHE A 108 0.38 11.54 -19.85
CA PHE A 108 -0.99 11.10 -19.64
C PHE A 108 -1.52 10.28 -20.83
N GLY A 109 -1.37 10.80 -22.06
CA GLY A 109 -1.76 10.09 -23.25
C GLY A 109 -0.98 8.79 -23.46
N THR A 110 0.33 8.79 -23.13
CA THR A 110 1.16 7.58 -23.19
C THR A 110 0.66 6.50 -22.22
N ILE A 111 0.37 6.84 -20.98
CA ILE A 111 -0.16 5.89 -19.98
C ILE A 111 -1.50 5.32 -20.46
N LEU A 112 -2.43 6.18 -20.88
CA LEU A 112 -3.73 5.74 -21.38
C LEU A 112 -3.61 4.85 -22.63
N LEU A 113 -2.70 5.14 -23.55
CA LEU A 113 -2.46 4.33 -24.74
C LEU A 113 -2.06 2.89 -24.36
N PHE A 114 -1.15 2.72 -23.39
CA PHE A 114 -0.77 1.39 -22.89
C PHE A 114 -1.91 0.69 -22.13
N TRP A 115 -2.83 1.44 -21.53
CA TRP A 115 -3.98 0.88 -20.81
C TRP A 115 -5.16 0.54 -21.74
N MET A 116 -5.18 1.01 -22.98
CA MET A 116 -6.31 0.77 -23.93
C MET A 116 -6.70 -0.70 -24.06
N PRO A 117 -5.77 -1.68 -24.19
CA PRO A 117 -6.17 -3.09 -24.27
C PRO A 117 -6.97 -3.56 -23.05
N TYR A 118 -6.60 -3.09 -21.84
CA TYR A 118 -7.29 -3.41 -20.59
C TYR A 118 -8.66 -2.72 -20.51
N ILE A 119 -8.70 -1.42 -20.88
CA ILE A 119 -9.93 -0.63 -20.88
C ILE A 119 -10.96 -1.26 -21.82
N LEU A 120 -10.56 -1.59 -23.03
CA LEU A 120 -11.46 -2.17 -24.02
C LEU A 120 -11.93 -3.59 -23.69
N THR A 121 -11.12 -4.36 -22.93
CA THR A 121 -11.45 -5.74 -22.54
C THR A 121 -12.36 -5.81 -21.32
N TYR A 122 -12.22 -4.87 -20.39
CA TYR A 122 -12.88 -4.94 -19.07
C TYR A 122 -13.79 -3.74 -18.78
N PHE A 123 -14.27 -3.03 -19.81
CA PHE A 123 -15.09 -1.83 -19.62
C PHE A 123 -16.44 -2.14 -18.95
N PRO A 124 -16.89 -1.34 -17.99
CA PRO A 124 -16.31 -0.13 -17.40
C PRO A 124 -15.32 -0.40 -16.24
N GLY A 125 -15.05 -1.63 -15.94
CA GLY A 125 -14.20 -2.11 -14.83
C GLY A 125 -14.84 -3.27 -14.08
N GLY A 126 -14.20 -3.74 -13.00
CA GLY A 126 -14.70 -4.81 -12.15
C GLY A 126 -15.46 -4.28 -10.93
N ILE A 127 -16.62 -4.84 -10.64
CA ILE A 127 -17.39 -4.59 -9.41
C ILE A 127 -17.14 -5.72 -8.43
N PHE A 128 -16.67 -5.37 -7.21
CA PHE A 128 -16.34 -6.32 -6.15
C PHE A 128 -17.39 -6.28 -5.03
N ALA A 129 -17.31 -7.23 -4.10
CA ALA A 129 -18.29 -7.37 -3.02
C ALA A 129 -18.49 -6.08 -2.20
N ASP A 130 -17.39 -5.37 -1.86
CA ASP A 130 -17.46 -4.10 -1.11
C ASP A 130 -18.19 -3.02 -1.91
N THR A 131 -17.97 -2.97 -3.22
CA THR A 131 -18.61 -2.01 -4.13
C THR A 131 -20.09 -2.35 -4.31
N LYS A 132 -20.42 -3.65 -4.42
CA LYS A 132 -21.81 -4.11 -4.45
C LYS A 132 -22.55 -3.66 -3.19
N ALA A 133 -21.94 -3.81 -2.00
CA ALA A 133 -22.52 -3.31 -0.75
C ALA A 133 -22.72 -1.78 -0.77
N SER A 134 -21.76 -1.02 -1.28
CA SER A 134 -21.91 0.44 -1.45
C SER A 134 -23.03 0.82 -2.42
N ILE A 135 -23.22 0.06 -3.51
CA ILE A 135 -24.35 0.26 -4.45
C ILE A 135 -25.69 -0.01 -3.75
N LEU A 136 -25.79 -1.13 -3.00
CA LEU A 136 -27.00 -1.47 -2.21
C LEU A 136 -27.36 -0.36 -1.21
N GLN A 137 -26.36 0.24 -0.57
CA GLN A 137 -26.56 1.40 0.30
C GLN A 137 -27.09 2.63 -0.49
N CYS A 138 -26.55 2.88 -1.69
CA CYS A 138 -26.97 4.01 -2.53
C CYS A 138 -28.44 3.91 -2.98
N ILE A 139 -28.93 2.71 -3.25
CA ILE A 139 -30.31 2.44 -3.71
C ILE A 139 -31.25 2.06 -2.54
N HIS A 140 -30.82 2.24 -1.30
CA HIS A 140 -31.59 2.02 -0.07
C HIS A 140 -32.07 0.57 0.15
N LEU A 141 -31.42 -0.43 -0.45
CA LEU A 141 -31.61 -1.84 -0.14
C LEU A 141 -30.74 -2.32 1.03
N MET A 142 -29.81 -1.49 1.49
CA MET A 142 -28.97 -1.69 2.65
C MET A 142 -28.82 -0.38 3.42
N GLU A 143 -28.80 -0.44 4.75
CA GLU A 143 -28.56 0.75 5.56
C GLU A 143 -27.14 1.27 5.37
N TYR A 144 -26.97 2.60 5.47
CA TYR A 144 -25.65 3.19 5.42
C TYR A 144 -24.82 2.75 6.63
N ASP A 145 -23.59 2.30 6.36
CA ASP A 145 -22.62 1.88 7.35
C ASP A 145 -21.21 2.27 6.88
N ASN A 146 -20.39 2.77 7.79
CA ASN A 146 -19.00 3.18 7.53
C ASN A 146 -18.00 2.01 7.53
N ALA A 147 -18.45 0.76 7.47
CA ALA A 147 -17.60 -0.40 7.14
C ALA A 147 -16.97 -0.23 5.75
N ASN A 148 -17.79 0.24 4.79
CA ASN A 148 -17.31 0.85 3.56
C ASN A 148 -17.29 2.37 3.78
N PRO A 149 -16.13 3.05 3.59
CA PRO A 149 -16.04 4.47 3.85
C PRO A 149 -17.15 5.25 3.16
N ILE A 150 -17.94 5.97 3.95
CA ILE A 150 -19.16 6.66 3.47
C ILE A 150 -18.89 7.60 2.30
N VAL A 151 -17.71 8.26 2.28
CA VAL A 151 -17.33 9.16 1.17
C VAL A 151 -17.19 8.40 -0.14
N TYR A 152 -16.69 7.16 -0.12
CA TYR A 152 -16.63 6.31 -1.31
C TYR A 152 -18.04 5.92 -1.78
N THR A 153 -18.94 5.55 -0.85
CA THR A 153 -20.35 5.26 -1.16
C THR A 153 -21.05 6.47 -1.76
N LEU A 154 -20.84 7.67 -1.18
CA LEU A 154 -21.41 8.91 -1.71
C LEU A 154 -20.84 9.27 -3.08
N LEU A 155 -19.56 8.98 -3.36
CA LEU A 155 -18.97 9.15 -4.68
C LEU A 155 -19.68 8.26 -5.72
N ILE A 156 -19.91 6.98 -5.40
CA ILE A 156 -20.70 6.08 -6.26
C ILE A 156 -22.11 6.64 -6.48
N LYS A 157 -22.78 7.13 -5.41
CA LYS A 157 -24.12 7.71 -5.50
C LYS A 157 -24.21 8.87 -6.49
N VAL A 158 -23.18 9.73 -6.57
CA VAL A 158 -23.13 10.82 -7.56
C VAL A 158 -23.20 10.28 -8.98
N PHE A 159 -22.45 9.23 -9.28
CA PHE A 159 -22.45 8.63 -10.63
C PHE A 159 -23.73 7.83 -10.92
N LEU A 160 -24.31 7.15 -9.93
CA LEU A 160 -25.62 6.51 -10.11
C LEU A 160 -26.71 7.55 -10.41
N LYS A 161 -26.69 8.71 -9.77
CA LYS A 161 -27.61 9.82 -10.10
C LYS A 161 -27.43 10.32 -11.54
N ILE A 162 -26.20 10.33 -12.10
CA ILE A 162 -25.98 10.62 -13.50
C ILE A 162 -26.67 9.55 -14.38
N GLY A 163 -26.56 8.27 -13.97
CA GLY A 163 -27.29 7.17 -14.60
C GLY A 163 -28.81 7.38 -14.58
N ASP A 164 -29.37 7.77 -13.43
CA ASP A 164 -30.80 8.04 -13.27
C ASP A 164 -31.27 9.16 -14.21
N LEU A 165 -30.50 10.24 -14.34
CA LEU A 165 -30.78 11.33 -15.28
C LEU A 165 -30.80 10.89 -16.76
N CYS A 166 -30.07 9.83 -17.08
CA CYS A 166 -30.00 9.22 -18.41
C CYS A 166 -30.91 7.99 -18.55
N ASN A 167 -31.76 7.69 -17.56
CA ASN A 167 -32.59 6.48 -17.48
C ASN A 167 -31.80 5.17 -17.72
N SER A 168 -30.53 5.11 -17.27
CA SER A 168 -29.67 3.94 -17.46
C SER A 168 -28.59 3.85 -16.37
N PRO A 169 -28.68 2.92 -15.41
CA PRO A 169 -27.64 2.66 -14.42
C PRO A 169 -26.27 2.35 -15.07
N GLN A 170 -26.29 1.71 -16.25
CA GLN A 170 -25.08 1.41 -17.03
C GLN A 170 -24.28 2.68 -17.35
N ILE A 171 -24.95 3.77 -17.74
CA ILE A 171 -24.29 5.07 -18.03
C ILE A 171 -23.61 5.60 -16.76
N GLY A 172 -24.25 5.49 -15.61
CA GLY A 172 -23.68 5.91 -14.33
C GLY A 172 -22.39 5.15 -13.99
N ILE A 173 -22.41 3.83 -14.09
CA ILE A 173 -21.24 3.00 -13.79
C ILE A 173 -20.15 3.17 -14.85
N ASN A 174 -20.51 3.34 -16.14
CA ASN A 174 -19.56 3.67 -17.21
C ASN A 174 -18.83 4.99 -16.92
N ALA A 175 -19.57 6.02 -16.51
CA ALA A 175 -19.00 7.33 -16.14
C ALA A 175 -18.07 7.22 -14.93
N PHE A 176 -18.44 6.40 -13.93
CA PHE A 176 -17.58 6.15 -12.77
C PHE A 176 -16.28 5.43 -13.17
N GLY A 177 -16.37 4.38 -14.00
CA GLY A 177 -15.19 3.66 -14.49
C GLY A 177 -14.23 4.60 -15.25
N LEU A 178 -14.76 5.39 -16.20
CA LEU A 178 -13.97 6.38 -16.94
C LEU A 178 -13.34 7.44 -16.01
N PHE A 179 -14.10 7.93 -15.04
CA PHE A 179 -13.60 8.87 -14.04
C PHE A 179 -12.41 8.26 -13.27
N GLN A 180 -12.54 7.04 -12.74
CA GLN A 180 -11.48 6.39 -11.96
C GLN A 180 -10.21 6.16 -12.80
N ILE A 181 -10.35 5.65 -14.04
CA ILE A 181 -9.23 5.46 -14.98
C ILE A 181 -8.53 6.78 -15.27
N THR A 182 -9.30 7.83 -15.56
CA THR A 182 -8.78 9.17 -15.88
C THR A 182 -8.04 9.77 -14.70
N ILE A 183 -8.62 9.73 -13.51
CA ILE A 183 -7.99 10.26 -12.28
C ILE A 183 -6.71 9.50 -11.96
N MET A 184 -6.70 8.18 -12.06
CA MET A 184 -5.49 7.40 -11.79
C MET A 184 -4.39 7.74 -12.79
N ALA A 185 -4.67 7.77 -14.10
CA ALA A 185 -3.71 8.17 -15.12
C ALA A 185 -3.19 9.60 -14.87
N ALA A 186 -4.08 10.53 -14.46
CA ALA A 186 -3.71 11.92 -14.15
C ALA A 186 -2.79 12.02 -12.93
N VAL A 187 -3.06 11.28 -11.85
CA VAL A 187 -2.22 11.27 -10.63
C VAL A 187 -0.83 10.71 -10.93
N LEU A 188 -0.73 9.62 -11.67
CA LEU A 188 0.56 9.03 -12.06
C LEU A 188 1.33 9.98 -12.99
N SER A 189 0.65 10.62 -13.94
CA SER A 189 1.24 11.63 -14.82
C SER A 189 1.68 12.87 -14.06
N TYR A 190 0.94 13.29 -13.05
CA TYR A 190 1.31 14.39 -12.17
C TYR A 190 2.60 14.08 -11.41
N PHE A 191 2.78 12.87 -10.91
CA PHE A 191 4.02 12.45 -10.27
C PHE A 191 5.22 12.57 -11.24
N VAL A 192 5.12 12.03 -12.44
CA VAL A 192 6.21 12.11 -13.45
C VAL A 192 6.46 13.57 -13.86
N TYR A 193 5.39 14.35 -14.02
CA TYR A 193 5.50 15.79 -14.32
C TYR A 193 6.13 16.58 -13.16
N TRP A 194 5.86 16.18 -11.91
CA TRP A 194 6.51 16.73 -10.72
C TRP A 194 8.03 16.46 -10.76
N LEU A 195 8.45 15.24 -11.11
CA LEU A 195 9.87 14.90 -11.31
C LEU A 195 10.48 15.71 -12.45
N TYR A 196 9.75 15.93 -13.55
CA TYR A 196 10.18 16.81 -14.65
C TYR A 196 10.45 18.24 -14.13
N LYS A 197 9.59 18.77 -13.28
CA LYS A 197 9.79 20.08 -12.63
C LYS A 197 11.00 20.11 -11.70
N LYS A 198 11.39 18.98 -11.13
CA LYS A 198 12.59 18.81 -10.29
C LYS A 198 13.87 18.56 -11.12
N ASN A 199 13.82 18.70 -12.43
CA ASN A 199 14.94 18.51 -13.37
C ASN A 199 15.49 17.08 -13.49
N PHE A 200 14.68 16.08 -13.22
CA PHE A 200 15.05 14.70 -13.54
C PHE A 200 15.26 14.52 -15.05
N SER A 201 16.17 13.63 -15.43
CA SER A 201 16.50 13.38 -16.83
C SER A 201 15.30 12.76 -17.58
N TYR A 202 15.19 13.08 -18.87
CA TYR A 202 14.12 12.50 -19.73
C TYR A 202 14.17 10.98 -19.76
N PHE A 203 15.36 10.38 -19.63
CA PHE A 203 15.54 8.93 -19.57
C PHE A 203 14.82 8.33 -18.36
N ILE A 204 15.01 8.90 -17.16
CA ILE A 204 14.31 8.44 -15.94
C ILE A 204 12.80 8.65 -16.05
N LEU A 205 12.37 9.80 -16.57
CA LEU A 205 10.95 10.10 -16.78
C LEU A 205 10.30 9.09 -17.74
N ALA A 206 10.98 8.72 -18.83
CA ALA A 206 10.52 7.75 -19.81
C ALA A 206 10.39 6.35 -19.17
N ILE A 207 11.40 5.89 -18.42
CA ILE A 207 11.35 4.59 -17.71
C ILE A 207 10.16 4.54 -16.75
N ILE A 208 9.95 5.60 -15.95
CA ILE A 208 8.84 5.65 -14.99
C ILE A 208 7.49 5.66 -15.74
N THR A 209 7.37 6.43 -16.82
CA THR A 209 6.15 6.47 -17.65
C THR A 209 5.85 5.10 -18.24
N LEU A 210 6.85 4.42 -18.81
CA LEU A 210 6.70 3.07 -19.35
C LEU A 210 6.35 2.05 -18.26
N PHE A 211 6.94 2.17 -17.08
CA PHE A 211 6.59 1.30 -15.96
C PHE A 211 5.11 1.44 -15.58
N PHE A 212 4.59 2.67 -15.45
CA PHE A 212 3.17 2.90 -15.20
C PHE A 212 2.26 2.44 -16.33
N GLY A 213 2.73 2.51 -17.57
CA GLY A 213 1.97 2.04 -18.74
C GLY A 213 1.93 0.51 -18.85
N ILE A 214 3.06 -0.16 -18.66
CA ILE A 214 3.25 -1.59 -19.01
C ILE A 214 2.98 -2.52 -17.82
N PHE A 215 3.28 -2.11 -16.59
CA PHE A 215 3.11 -2.99 -15.43
C PHE A 215 1.63 -3.24 -15.15
N LYS A 216 1.19 -4.46 -15.37
CA LYS A 216 -0.23 -4.88 -15.42
C LYS A 216 -1.08 -4.49 -14.20
N LEU A 217 -0.47 -4.34 -13.02
CA LEU A 217 -1.23 -3.95 -11.82
C LEU A 217 -1.82 -2.54 -11.91
N PHE A 218 -1.23 -1.61 -12.67
CA PHE A 218 -1.79 -0.27 -12.80
C PHE A 218 -3.10 -0.24 -13.58
N PRO A 219 -3.20 -0.72 -14.84
CA PRO A 219 -4.47 -0.74 -15.55
C PRO A 219 -5.52 -1.60 -14.85
N LEU A 220 -5.15 -2.72 -14.22
CA LEU A 220 -6.10 -3.56 -13.50
C LEU A 220 -6.67 -2.84 -12.27
N TYR A 221 -5.86 -2.11 -11.51
CA TYR A 221 -6.38 -1.32 -10.38
C TYR A 221 -7.12 -0.07 -10.83
N ALA A 222 -6.77 0.53 -11.98
CA ALA A 222 -7.54 1.61 -12.57
C ALA A 222 -8.97 1.18 -12.94
N LEU A 223 -9.12 -0.07 -13.36
CA LEU A 223 -10.40 -0.70 -13.69
C LEU A 223 -11.07 -1.40 -12.51
N SER A 224 -10.40 -1.52 -11.36
CA SER A 224 -11.01 -2.09 -10.15
C SER A 224 -11.84 -1.03 -9.45
N ILE A 225 -13.17 -1.12 -9.57
CA ILE A 225 -14.11 -0.24 -8.87
C ILE A 225 -14.13 -0.67 -7.40
N TRP A 226 -13.16 -0.15 -6.64
CA TRP A 226 -12.90 -0.46 -5.24
C TRP A 226 -12.52 0.78 -4.46
N LYS A 227 -12.91 0.84 -3.18
CA LYS A 227 -12.55 1.93 -2.25
C LYS A 227 -11.03 2.09 -2.06
N ASP A 228 -10.26 1.02 -2.23
CA ASP A 228 -8.81 1.01 -2.03
C ASP A 228 -8.07 1.79 -3.13
N THR A 229 -8.57 1.81 -4.37
CA THR A 229 -7.96 2.57 -5.47
C THR A 229 -7.96 4.08 -5.20
N PRO A 230 -9.10 4.76 -4.98
CA PRO A 230 -9.08 6.20 -4.68
C PRO A 230 -8.33 6.53 -3.38
N PHE A 231 -8.40 5.67 -2.35
CA PHE A 231 -7.58 5.84 -1.15
C PHE A 231 -6.09 5.90 -1.47
N CYS A 232 -5.57 4.92 -2.23
CA CYS A 232 -4.15 4.88 -2.56
C CYS A 232 -3.73 6.06 -3.45
N LEU A 233 -4.61 6.57 -4.32
CA LEU A 233 -4.32 7.75 -5.14
C LEU A 233 -4.20 9.03 -4.31
N VAL A 234 -5.12 9.27 -3.38
CA VAL A 234 -5.02 10.44 -2.49
C VAL A 234 -3.85 10.33 -1.52
N LEU A 235 -3.54 9.11 -1.05
CA LEU A 235 -2.36 8.86 -0.23
C LEU A 235 -1.06 9.10 -1.01
N PHE A 236 -1.01 8.71 -2.28
CA PHE A 236 0.13 8.97 -3.16
C PHE A 236 0.34 10.48 -3.41
N LEU A 237 -0.75 11.23 -3.61
CA LEU A 237 -0.69 12.69 -3.68
C LEU A 237 -0.20 13.31 -2.37
N TYR A 238 -0.62 12.78 -1.23
CA TYR A 238 -0.13 13.20 0.09
C TYR A 238 1.38 12.95 0.24
N ILE A 239 1.88 11.79 -0.24
CA ILE A 239 3.31 11.48 -0.25
C ILE A 239 4.08 12.43 -1.17
N ILE A 240 3.56 12.77 -2.37
CA ILE A 240 4.17 13.75 -3.26
C ILE A 240 4.22 15.14 -2.60
N ASN A 241 3.19 15.52 -1.87
CA ASN A 241 3.15 16.78 -1.11
C ASN A 241 4.22 16.79 0.00
N ILE A 242 4.38 15.69 0.74
CA ILE A 242 5.48 15.53 1.71
C ILE A 242 6.84 15.66 1.02
N ALA A 243 7.02 15.04 -0.15
CA ALA A 243 8.26 15.17 -0.91
C ALA A 243 8.52 16.62 -1.37
N GLU A 244 7.47 17.38 -1.68
CA GLU A 244 7.58 18.81 -1.97
C GLU A 244 8.02 19.59 -0.72
N ILE A 245 7.47 19.29 0.46
CA ILE A 245 7.90 19.88 1.75
C ILE A 245 9.37 19.57 2.01
N VAL A 246 9.79 18.31 1.84
CA VAL A 246 11.17 17.89 2.05
C VAL A 246 12.12 18.60 1.09
N THR A 247 11.82 18.66 -0.21
CA THR A 247 12.66 19.32 -1.21
C THR A 247 12.76 20.84 -1.02
N LYS A 248 11.77 21.47 -0.40
CA LYS A 248 11.77 22.89 0.00
C LYS A 248 12.32 23.11 1.42
N ASN A 249 12.78 22.06 2.09
CA ASN A 249 13.28 22.09 3.46
C ASN A 249 12.26 22.67 4.46
N GLY A 250 10.96 22.38 4.26
CA GLY A 250 9.87 22.86 5.11
C GLY A 250 9.54 24.35 5.00
N LYS A 251 10.15 25.10 4.09
CA LYS A 251 9.92 26.56 3.95
C LYS A 251 8.49 26.89 3.51
N ASN A 252 7.82 25.97 2.82
CA ASN A 252 6.45 26.12 2.35
C ASN A 252 5.39 25.83 3.43
N LEU A 253 5.77 25.32 4.60
CA LEU A 253 4.84 25.03 5.70
C LEU A 253 4.21 26.28 6.36
N ASN A 254 4.64 27.49 5.98
CA ASN A 254 4.04 28.76 6.40
C ASN A 254 3.16 29.40 5.30
N ASP A 255 3.12 28.82 4.10
CA ASP A 255 2.31 29.31 2.99
C ASP A 255 0.87 28.80 3.12
N ILE A 256 -0.10 29.70 3.14
CA ILE A 256 -1.54 29.38 3.31
C ILE A 256 -2.05 28.41 2.24
N LYS A 257 -1.56 28.53 1.00
CA LYS A 257 -1.93 27.62 -0.09
C LYS A 257 -1.48 26.19 0.19
N GLU A 258 -0.26 26.02 0.68
CA GLU A 258 0.28 24.70 1.03
C GLU A 258 -0.42 24.11 2.26
N LEU A 259 -0.79 24.95 3.24
CA LEU A 259 -1.57 24.53 4.40
C LEU A 259 -2.95 24.00 3.99
N ILE A 260 -3.64 24.69 3.09
CA ILE A 260 -4.94 24.25 2.55
C ILE A 260 -4.78 22.92 1.80
N ILE A 261 -3.79 22.79 0.91
CA ILE A 261 -3.55 21.55 0.16
C ILE A 261 -3.25 20.39 1.12
N TYR A 262 -2.39 20.62 2.11
CA TYR A 262 -2.04 19.59 3.10
C TYR A 262 -3.26 19.14 3.89
N SER A 263 -4.09 20.08 4.36
CA SER A 263 -5.32 19.78 5.10
C SER A 263 -6.35 19.02 4.24
N LEU A 264 -6.54 19.43 2.99
CA LEU A 264 -7.45 18.71 2.06
C LEU A 264 -6.98 17.27 1.82
N LEU A 265 -5.67 17.06 1.69
CA LEU A 265 -5.11 15.71 1.53
C LEU A 265 -5.25 14.88 2.82
N MET A 266 -5.07 15.49 4.01
CA MET A 266 -5.34 14.81 5.28
C MET A 266 -6.80 14.35 5.38
N ILE A 267 -7.75 15.23 5.04
CA ILE A 267 -9.18 14.92 5.00
C ILE A 267 -9.44 13.77 4.02
N ALA A 268 -8.98 13.88 2.77
CA ALA A 268 -9.20 12.88 1.75
C ALA A 268 -8.66 11.51 2.16
N VAL A 269 -7.39 11.42 2.63
CA VAL A 269 -6.80 10.15 3.10
C VAL A 269 -7.62 9.54 4.24
N SER A 270 -8.09 10.36 5.19
CA SER A 270 -8.85 9.86 6.34
C SER A 270 -10.25 9.36 5.98
N PHE A 271 -10.90 9.98 4.99
CA PHE A 271 -12.28 9.66 4.64
C PHE A 271 -12.42 8.59 3.58
N PHE A 272 -11.39 8.34 2.74
CA PHE A 272 -11.40 7.21 1.81
C PHE A 272 -11.06 5.87 2.46
N ARG A 273 -10.43 5.88 3.66
CA ARG A 273 -10.20 4.65 4.43
C ARG A 273 -10.06 4.94 5.92
N ASN A 274 -10.61 4.05 6.76
CA ASN A 274 -10.64 4.29 8.21
C ASN A 274 -9.25 4.33 8.85
N ASN A 275 -8.31 3.47 8.43
CA ASN A 275 -6.93 3.50 8.92
C ASN A 275 -6.14 4.72 8.43
N GLY A 276 -6.59 5.44 7.39
CA GLY A 276 -5.99 6.68 6.91
C GLY A 276 -5.84 7.74 8.00
N PHE A 277 -6.77 7.79 8.96
CA PHE A 277 -6.71 8.73 10.09
C PHE A 277 -5.44 8.54 10.95
N TYR A 278 -5.09 7.32 11.28
CA TYR A 278 -3.87 7.03 12.05
C TYR A 278 -2.60 7.34 11.27
N ILE A 279 -2.61 7.06 9.96
CA ILE A 279 -1.48 7.33 9.06
C ILE A 279 -1.17 8.83 9.01
N ILE A 280 -2.21 9.67 8.85
CA ILE A 280 -2.02 11.13 8.77
C ILE A 280 -1.57 11.72 10.10
N ILE A 281 -2.09 11.26 11.24
CA ILE A 281 -1.66 11.74 12.56
C ILE A 281 -0.18 11.46 12.77
N ALA A 282 0.24 10.20 12.60
CA ALA A 282 1.62 9.80 12.82
C ALA A 282 2.58 10.54 11.88
N THR A 283 2.23 10.64 10.60
CA THR A 283 3.07 11.33 9.61
C THR A 283 3.16 12.83 9.89
N THR A 284 2.03 13.49 10.17
CA THR A 284 1.97 14.93 10.44
C THR A 284 2.78 15.29 11.69
N PHE A 285 2.69 14.47 12.74
CA PHE A 285 3.49 14.64 13.95
C PHE A 285 5.01 14.61 13.63
N ILE A 286 5.46 13.66 12.81
CA ILE A 286 6.87 13.55 12.43
C ILE A 286 7.30 14.74 11.56
N VAL A 287 6.47 15.17 10.58
CA VAL A 287 6.73 16.38 9.77
C VAL A 287 6.89 17.59 10.69
N PHE A 288 5.98 17.78 11.64
CA PHE A 288 6.06 18.87 12.61
C PHE A 288 7.35 18.78 13.44
N ALA A 289 7.67 17.62 13.99
CA ALA A 289 8.85 17.41 14.84
C ALA A 289 10.16 17.73 14.09
N VAL A 290 10.27 17.30 12.82
CA VAL A 290 11.48 17.52 12.00
C VAL A 290 11.66 18.98 11.62
N TYR A 291 10.57 19.69 11.29
CA TYR A 291 10.65 21.07 10.81
C TYR A 291 10.32 22.14 11.86
N ARG A 292 10.12 21.77 13.15
CA ARG A 292 9.77 22.69 14.25
C ARG A 292 10.67 23.92 14.35
N LYS A 293 11.95 23.80 14.00
CA LYS A 293 12.90 24.91 13.99
C LYS A 293 12.60 25.99 12.93
N ASN A 294 11.76 25.70 11.94
CA ASN A 294 11.37 26.65 10.89
C ASN A 294 10.22 27.57 11.29
N LYS A 295 9.89 27.66 12.59
CA LYS A 295 8.78 28.49 13.13
C LYS A 295 7.43 28.15 12.49
N ILE A 296 7.13 26.87 12.31
CA ILE A 296 5.94 26.34 11.62
C ILE A 296 4.70 26.24 12.54
N LEU A 297 4.50 27.21 13.45
CA LEU A 297 3.35 27.20 14.37
C LEU A 297 2.03 27.18 13.62
N LYS A 298 1.91 27.96 12.54
CA LYS A 298 0.70 27.97 11.68
C LYS A 298 0.37 26.57 11.14
N PHE A 299 1.36 25.84 10.67
CA PHE A 299 1.18 24.45 10.23
C PHE A 299 0.68 23.55 11.37
N GLY A 300 1.31 23.64 12.56
CA GLY A 300 0.90 22.85 13.72
C GLY A 300 -0.56 23.10 14.13
N ILE A 301 -0.97 24.37 14.19
CA ILE A 301 -2.35 24.76 14.53
C ILE A 301 -3.32 24.26 13.44
N THR A 302 -3.03 24.51 12.16
CA THR A 302 -3.91 24.10 11.06
C THR A 302 -4.07 22.58 11.01
N ALA A 303 -2.97 21.83 11.17
CA ALA A 303 -3.00 20.37 11.20
C ALA A 303 -3.81 19.85 12.40
N LEU A 304 -3.64 20.45 13.59
CA LEU A 304 -4.41 20.08 14.78
C LEU A 304 -5.90 20.33 14.59
N ILE A 305 -6.28 21.49 14.08
CA ILE A 305 -7.68 21.81 13.75
C ILE A 305 -8.24 20.79 12.75
N THR A 306 -7.48 20.45 11.71
CA THR A 306 -7.90 19.47 10.71
C THR A 306 -8.12 18.09 11.34
N ILE A 307 -7.22 17.63 12.23
CA ILE A 307 -7.36 16.37 12.96
C ILE A 307 -8.60 16.35 13.83
N ILE A 308 -8.84 17.45 14.57
CA ILE A 308 -10.03 17.60 15.43
C ILE A 308 -11.31 17.54 14.59
N LEU A 309 -11.36 18.24 13.46
CA LEU A 309 -12.50 18.22 12.55
C LEU A 309 -12.77 16.81 11.99
N ILE A 310 -11.72 16.10 11.56
CA ILE A 310 -11.85 14.71 11.08
C ILE A 310 -12.40 13.82 12.20
N TYR A 311 -11.86 13.94 13.42
CA TYR A 311 -12.31 13.18 14.58
C TYR A 311 -13.78 13.50 14.93
N ALA A 312 -14.17 14.77 14.94
CA ALA A 312 -15.53 15.19 15.23
C ALA A 312 -16.54 14.63 14.23
N VAL A 313 -16.17 14.58 12.95
CA VAL A 313 -17.05 14.00 11.90
C VAL A 313 -17.09 12.48 12.00
N LYS A 314 -15.93 11.80 12.04
CA LYS A 314 -15.89 10.32 12.03
C LYS A 314 -16.33 9.67 13.34
N GLY A 315 -16.13 10.33 14.46
CA GLY A 315 -16.59 9.88 15.78
C GLY A 315 -18.02 10.34 16.07
N PRO A 316 -18.21 11.49 16.78
CA PRO A 316 -19.53 11.92 17.24
C PRO A 316 -20.59 12.02 16.14
N LEU A 317 -20.29 12.69 15.01
CA LEU A 317 -21.28 12.89 13.96
C LEU A 317 -21.69 11.57 13.29
N PHE A 318 -20.74 10.69 12.94
CA PHE A 318 -21.09 9.40 12.34
C PHE A 318 -21.83 8.48 13.33
N THR A 319 -21.54 8.59 14.62
CA THR A 319 -22.26 7.84 15.66
C THR A 319 -23.70 8.33 15.80
N THR A 320 -23.95 9.65 15.83
CA THR A 320 -25.29 10.21 15.90
C THR A 320 -26.13 9.92 14.65
N LEU A 321 -25.47 9.80 13.49
CA LEU A 321 -26.12 9.41 12.23
C LEU A 321 -26.29 7.89 12.07
N GLY A 322 -25.90 7.08 13.07
CA GLY A 322 -25.99 5.62 13.01
C GLY A 322 -25.09 4.95 11.97
N LEU A 323 -24.02 5.63 11.53
CA LEU A 323 -23.12 5.12 10.49
C LEU A 323 -22.00 4.20 11.01
N ASN A 324 -21.71 4.21 12.32
CA ASN A 324 -20.67 3.41 12.95
C ASN A 324 -21.24 2.10 13.53
N LYS A 325 -21.98 1.33 12.72
CA LYS A 325 -22.64 0.08 13.17
C LYS A 325 -21.71 -1.12 13.19
N SER A 326 -20.74 -1.17 12.26
CA SER A 326 -19.84 -2.32 12.14
C SER A 326 -18.48 -2.02 12.81
N SER A 327 -18.19 -2.70 13.89
CA SER A 327 -16.94 -2.54 14.65
C SER A 327 -16.03 -3.79 14.66
N GLY A 328 -16.40 -4.86 13.93
CA GLY A 328 -15.78 -6.18 14.10
C GLY A 328 -14.41 -6.41 13.43
N SER A 329 -14.05 -5.65 12.40
CA SER A 329 -12.85 -5.93 11.60
C SER A 329 -11.49 -5.70 12.31
N TRP A 330 -11.45 -4.85 13.33
CA TRP A 330 -10.23 -4.58 14.09
C TRP A 330 -9.81 -5.72 15.03
N ASN A 331 -10.72 -6.65 15.33
CA ASN A 331 -10.47 -7.81 16.16
C ASN A 331 -9.98 -9.05 15.37
N SER A 332 -9.90 -8.98 14.05
CA SER A 332 -9.64 -10.15 13.20
C SER A 332 -8.35 -10.89 13.55
N VAL A 333 -7.25 -10.18 13.81
CA VAL A 333 -5.98 -10.81 14.22
C VAL A 333 -6.10 -11.49 15.57
N MET A 334 -6.75 -10.83 16.53
CA MET A 334 -6.94 -11.37 17.88
C MET A 334 -7.84 -12.61 17.86
N LEU A 335 -8.97 -12.53 17.17
CA LEU A 335 -9.89 -13.67 17.02
C LEU A 335 -9.25 -14.81 16.23
N ASN A 336 -8.47 -14.50 15.20
CA ASN A 336 -7.73 -15.49 14.44
C ASN A 336 -6.75 -16.28 15.32
N GLN A 337 -6.05 -15.62 16.24
CA GLN A 337 -5.16 -16.29 17.18
C GLN A 337 -5.91 -17.17 18.20
N ILE A 338 -7.05 -16.70 18.73
CA ILE A 338 -7.91 -17.49 19.63
C ILE A 338 -8.42 -18.74 18.91
N PHE A 339 -8.95 -18.57 17.70
CA PHE A 339 -9.50 -19.67 16.92
C PHE A 339 -8.44 -20.66 16.45
N TYR A 340 -7.22 -20.18 16.16
CA TYR A 340 -6.10 -21.08 15.85
C TYR A 340 -5.76 -22.00 17.04
N VAL A 341 -5.67 -21.44 18.26
CA VAL A 341 -5.44 -22.24 19.47
C VAL A 341 -6.56 -23.28 19.65
N SER A 342 -7.83 -22.89 19.47
CA SER A 342 -8.96 -23.80 19.59
C SER A 342 -8.96 -24.90 18.51
N ALA A 343 -8.68 -24.53 17.27
CA ALA A 343 -8.71 -25.47 16.15
C ALA A 343 -7.51 -26.43 16.11
N THR A 344 -6.39 -26.06 16.75
CA THR A 344 -5.18 -26.89 16.87
C THR A 344 -5.07 -27.63 18.21
N ASP A 345 -6.15 -27.68 18.99
CA ASP A 345 -6.21 -28.33 20.32
C ASP A 345 -5.11 -27.82 21.27
N GLY A 346 -4.88 -26.50 21.27
CA GLY A 346 -3.91 -25.87 22.17
C GLY A 346 -4.31 -25.93 23.64
N ASN A 347 -3.39 -25.55 24.52
CA ASN A 347 -3.59 -25.62 25.97
C ASN A 347 -4.64 -24.60 26.44
N MET A 348 -5.83 -25.10 26.87
CA MET A 348 -6.94 -24.29 27.40
C MET A 348 -7.70 -25.07 28.47
N THR A 349 -8.37 -24.38 29.36
CA THR A 349 -9.30 -25.00 30.35
C THR A 349 -10.63 -25.30 29.68
N GLU A 350 -11.47 -26.15 30.35
CA GLU A 350 -12.83 -26.41 29.90
C GLU A 350 -13.64 -25.11 29.77
N GLU A 351 -13.58 -24.22 30.78
CA GLU A 351 -14.27 -22.95 30.78
C GLU A 351 -13.84 -22.04 29.58
N GLU A 352 -12.54 -22.01 29.25
CA GLU A 352 -12.02 -21.28 28.11
C GLU A 352 -12.50 -21.87 26.77
N SER A 353 -12.56 -23.19 26.70
CA SER A 353 -13.09 -23.92 25.55
C SER A 353 -14.59 -23.69 25.35
N GLU A 354 -15.39 -23.72 26.41
CA GLU A 354 -16.83 -23.41 26.38
C GLU A 354 -17.06 -21.94 25.97
N PHE A 355 -16.26 -21.00 26.50
CA PHE A 355 -16.37 -19.61 26.13
C PHE A 355 -16.07 -19.40 24.63
N ILE A 356 -15.07 -20.10 24.06
CA ILE A 356 -14.80 -20.06 22.63
C ILE A 356 -15.96 -20.70 21.84
N ASN A 357 -16.54 -21.79 22.34
CA ASN A 357 -17.66 -22.48 21.70
C ASN A 357 -18.91 -21.58 21.60
N THR A 358 -19.12 -20.64 22.53
CA THR A 358 -20.19 -19.63 22.42
C THR A 358 -19.91 -18.56 21.34
N MET A 359 -18.65 -18.33 20.96
CA MET A 359 -18.30 -17.46 19.84
C MET A 359 -18.46 -18.16 18.48
N CYS A 360 -18.09 -19.43 18.42
CA CYS A 360 -18.23 -20.26 17.24
C CYS A 360 -18.12 -21.74 17.63
N ASP A 361 -19.02 -22.60 17.14
CA ASP A 361 -18.95 -24.05 17.37
C ASP A 361 -17.57 -24.60 16.98
N ARG A 362 -16.96 -25.34 17.91
CA ARG A 362 -15.59 -25.81 17.78
C ARG A 362 -15.39 -26.83 16.67
N ASN A 363 -16.39 -27.70 16.43
CA ASN A 363 -16.32 -28.72 15.39
C ASN A 363 -16.39 -28.02 14.02
N LYS A 364 -17.31 -27.06 13.91
CA LYS A 364 -17.43 -26.24 12.70
C LYS A 364 -16.19 -25.41 12.47
N LEU A 365 -15.59 -24.84 13.51
CA LEU A 365 -14.33 -24.13 13.45
C LEU A 365 -13.22 -25.01 12.84
N LYS A 366 -13.07 -26.26 13.31
CA LYS A 366 -12.06 -27.20 12.76
C LYS A 366 -12.30 -27.56 11.29
N GLU A 367 -13.54 -27.49 10.83
CA GLU A 367 -13.93 -27.84 9.46
C GLU A 367 -13.60 -26.68 8.47
N VAL A 368 -13.98 -25.44 8.80
CA VAL A 368 -14.02 -24.33 7.84
C VAL A 368 -12.95 -23.26 8.07
N TYR A 369 -12.33 -23.27 9.25
CA TYR A 369 -11.39 -22.22 9.62
C TYR A 369 -10.09 -22.31 8.82
N THR A 370 -9.65 -21.14 8.33
CA THR A 370 -8.32 -20.96 7.79
C THR A 370 -7.66 -19.71 8.39
N PRO A 371 -6.43 -19.83 8.90
CA PRO A 371 -5.70 -18.68 9.43
C PRO A 371 -5.30 -17.66 8.34
N LEU A 372 -5.38 -18.03 7.06
CA LEU A 372 -5.05 -17.15 5.94
C LEU A 372 -6.18 -16.17 5.58
N LEU A 373 -7.43 -16.53 5.89
CA LEU A 373 -8.61 -15.78 5.48
C LEU A 373 -9.69 -15.86 6.56
N PHE A 374 -9.64 -14.92 7.51
CA PHE A 374 -10.60 -14.87 8.62
C PHE A 374 -12.06 -14.73 8.15
N ASP A 375 -12.25 -14.06 7.01
CA ASP A 375 -13.59 -13.85 6.44
C ASP A 375 -14.32 -15.14 6.04
N THR A 376 -13.67 -16.33 6.04
CA THR A 376 -14.33 -17.61 5.78
C THR A 376 -15.27 -18.03 6.90
N ILE A 377 -15.01 -17.60 8.13
CA ILE A 377 -15.79 -17.99 9.29
C ILE A 377 -16.95 -17.04 9.57
N THR A 378 -16.86 -15.79 9.13
CA THR A 378 -17.89 -14.77 9.44
C THR A 378 -19.28 -15.05 8.84
N PRO A 379 -19.44 -15.72 7.67
CA PRO A 379 -20.75 -16.07 7.13
C PRO A 379 -21.33 -17.40 7.67
N VAL A 380 -20.60 -18.08 8.55
CA VAL A 380 -21.06 -19.37 9.11
C VAL A 380 -22.13 -19.10 10.16
N PRO A 381 -23.28 -19.79 10.12
CA PRO A 381 -24.38 -19.56 11.06
C PRO A 381 -24.00 -19.71 12.54
N GLU A 382 -23.04 -20.57 12.83
CA GLU A 382 -22.49 -20.81 14.16
C GLU A 382 -21.56 -19.70 14.66
N PHE A 383 -21.21 -18.72 13.82
CA PHE A 383 -20.40 -17.57 14.21
C PHE A 383 -21.24 -16.49 14.88
N ASN A 384 -21.12 -16.40 16.20
CA ASN A 384 -21.92 -15.51 17.03
C ASN A 384 -21.35 -14.08 17.10
N TYR A 385 -21.56 -13.29 16.03
CA TYR A 385 -21.10 -11.92 15.96
C TYR A 385 -21.63 -11.04 17.11
N GLY A 386 -22.90 -11.22 17.49
CA GLY A 386 -23.52 -10.47 18.58
C GLY A 386 -22.82 -10.68 19.92
N PHE A 387 -22.48 -11.94 20.23
CA PHE A 387 -21.73 -12.28 21.44
C PHE A 387 -20.32 -11.64 21.42
N ILE A 388 -19.62 -11.71 20.28
CA ILE A 388 -18.28 -11.16 20.14
C ILE A 388 -18.26 -9.63 20.38
N VAL A 389 -19.26 -8.91 19.90
CA VAL A 389 -19.35 -7.46 20.07
C VAL A 389 -19.66 -7.10 21.54
N THR A 390 -20.56 -7.82 22.17
CA THR A 390 -21.00 -7.52 23.55
C THR A 390 -19.96 -7.94 24.60
N HIS A 391 -19.15 -9.00 24.36
CA HIS A 391 -18.16 -9.54 25.30
C HIS A 391 -16.70 -9.21 24.92
N ASN A 392 -16.50 -8.08 24.26
CA ASN A 392 -15.18 -7.69 23.76
C ASN A 392 -14.10 -7.59 24.86
N THR A 393 -14.48 -7.17 26.07
CA THR A 393 -13.55 -7.07 27.21
C THR A 393 -13.10 -8.44 27.70
N GLU A 394 -14.03 -9.40 27.79
CA GLU A 394 -13.78 -10.79 28.19
C GLU A 394 -12.91 -11.50 27.14
N ILE A 395 -13.19 -11.28 25.87
CA ILE A 395 -12.39 -11.80 24.75
C ILE A 395 -10.96 -11.30 24.80
N LYS A 396 -10.72 -10.01 25.09
CA LYS A 396 -9.38 -9.49 25.29
C LYS A 396 -8.64 -10.13 26.45
N LYS A 397 -9.34 -10.37 27.57
CA LYS A 397 -8.77 -11.08 28.72
C LYS A 397 -8.42 -12.52 28.36
N LEU A 398 -9.33 -13.23 27.66
CA LEU A 398 -9.08 -14.58 27.16
C LEU A 398 -7.87 -14.60 26.21
N TRP A 399 -7.79 -13.64 25.29
CA TRP A 399 -6.68 -13.54 24.35
C TRP A 399 -5.33 -13.45 25.05
N VAL A 400 -5.19 -12.62 26.10
CA VAL A 400 -3.97 -12.52 26.89
C VAL A 400 -3.66 -13.84 27.65
N LYS A 401 -4.68 -14.47 28.23
CA LYS A 401 -4.50 -15.75 28.95
C LYS A 401 -4.00 -16.86 28.02
N LEU A 402 -4.60 -16.98 26.84
CA LEU A 402 -4.22 -17.98 25.83
C LEU A 402 -2.84 -17.70 25.23
N LEU A 403 -2.45 -16.43 25.05
CA LEU A 403 -1.11 -16.05 24.61
C LEU A 403 -0.04 -16.59 25.54
N ILE A 404 -0.24 -16.45 26.86
CA ILE A 404 0.72 -16.93 27.87
C ILE A 404 0.84 -18.46 27.83
N LYS A 405 -0.29 -19.18 27.63
CA LYS A 405 -0.34 -20.65 27.58
C LYS A 405 0.17 -21.23 26.25
N ASN A 406 -0.03 -20.48 25.12
CA ASN A 406 0.20 -20.97 23.76
C ASN A 406 1.01 -19.99 22.90
N PRO A 407 2.18 -19.51 23.32
CA PRO A 407 2.93 -18.46 22.60
C PRO A 407 3.35 -18.90 21.18
N LYS A 408 3.67 -20.19 21.00
CA LYS A 408 4.01 -20.76 19.68
C LYS A 408 2.80 -20.70 18.72
N ALA A 409 1.63 -21.16 19.15
CA ALA A 409 0.41 -21.13 18.33
C ALA A 409 0.01 -19.70 17.95
N TYR A 410 0.20 -18.73 18.84
CA TYR A 410 -0.03 -17.30 18.54
C TYR A 410 0.90 -16.75 17.48
N LEU A 411 2.18 -17.12 17.53
CA LEU A 411 3.16 -16.74 16.52
C LEU A 411 2.85 -17.38 15.17
N GLU A 412 2.47 -18.67 15.16
CA GLU A 412 2.07 -19.39 13.96
C GLU A 412 0.82 -18.76 13.32
N ALA A 413 -0.24 -18.54 14.10
CA ALA A 413 -1.48 -17.91 13.65
C ALA A 413 -1.22 -16.51 13.07
N TYR A 414 -0.44 -15.67 13.76
CA TYR A 414 -0.08 -14.34 13.30
C TYR A 414 0.75 -14.38 12.01
N SER A 415 1.72 -15.29 11.94
CA SER A 415 2.55 -15.46 10.75
C SER A 415 1.72 -15.85 9.53
N LEU A 416 0.76 -16.75 9.69
CA LEU A 416 -0.13 -17.17 8.61
C LEU A 416 -1.10 -16.06 8.22
N ASN A 417 -1.71 -15.39 9.19
CA ASN A 417 -2.67 -14.31 8.94
C ASN A 417 -2.04 -13.11 8.20
N THR A 418 -0.75 -12.87 8.39
CA THR A 418 -0.01 -11.76 7.77
C THR A 418 0.95 -12.20 6.66
N LEU A 419 0.91 -13.46 6.24
CA LEU A 419 1.92 -14.12 5.41
C LEU A 419 2.28 -13.32 4.14
N GLY A 420 1.32 -12.85 3.38
CA GLY A 420 1.56 -12.09 2.14
C GLY A 420 2.16 -10.69 2.34
N PHE A 421 2.30 -10.21 3.58
CA PHE A 421 2.83 -8.87 3.88
C PHE A 421 4.28 -8.89 4.38
N TRP A 422 4.83 -10.07 4.70
CA TRP A 422 6.22 -10.22 5.14
C TRP A 422 6.99 -11.29 4.38
N ASP A 423 6.32 -12.32 3.83
CA ASP A 423 6.95 -13.37 3.04
C ASP A 423 7.03 -12.98 1.56
N THR A 424 8.23 -13.09 0.97
CA THR A 424 8.48 -12.74 -0.43
C THR A 424 8.31 -13.91 -1.40
N ASN A 425 8.15 -15.12 -0.90
CA ASN A 425 8.16 -16.35 -1.69
C ASN A 425 6.75 -16.81 -2.06
N LYS A 426 5.84 -16.87 -1.06
CA LYS A 426 4.49 -17.37 -1.26
C LYS A 426 3.54 -16.29 -1.78
N ALA A 427 2.69 -16.66 -2.72
CA ALA A 427 1.62 -15.80 -3.22
C ALA A 427 0.49 -16.65 -3.80
N PHE A 428 -0.75 -16.26 -3.55
CA PHE A 428 -1.94 -16.96 -4.03
C PHE A 428 -2.58 -16.23 -5.20
N LYS A 429 -3.13 -16.97 -6.16
CA LYS A 429 -3.79 -16.41 -7.34
C LYS A 429 -4.98 -15.52 -6.93
N ASP A 430 -5.76 -15.96 -5.97
CA ASP A 430 -6.98 -15.29 -5.54
C ASP A 430 -6.71 -14.00 -4.73
N ALA A 431 -5.49 -13.81 -4.26
CA ALA A 431 -5.08 -12.61 -3.54
C ALA A 431 -4.77 -11.40 -4.44
N TYR A 432 -4.67 -11.64 -5.74
CA TYR A 432 -4.45 -10.60 -6.73
C TYR A 432 -5.72 -10.30 -7.48
N THR A 433 -5.85 -9.08 -7.93
CA THR A 433 -6.78 -8.72 -8.99
C THR A 433 -6.24 -9.26 -10.32
N SER A 434 -6.08 -10.59 -10.41
CA SER A 434 -5.55 -11.24 -11.61
C SER A 434 -6.52 -11.17 -12.77
N HIS A 435 -7.79 -11.12 -12.47
CA HIS A 435 -8.89 -10.87 -13.39
C HIS A 435 -9.88 -9.94 -12.69
N LEU A 436 -10.46 -9.04 -13.44
CA LEU A 436 -11.47 -8.13 -12.92
C LEU A 436 -12.76 -8.93 -12.70
N MET A 437 -13.01 -9.23 -11.42
CA MET A 437 -14.23 -9.94 -11.04
C MET A 437 -15.43 -9.04 -11.25
N TRP A 438 -16.44 -9.58 -11.93
CA TRP A 438 -17.77 -9.01 -11.96
C TRP A 438 -18.66 -9.78 -10.99
N LYS A 439 -18.86 -9.24 -9.81
CA LYS A 439 -19.83 -9.79 -8.85
C LYS A 439 -21.21 -9.30 -9.26
N GLY A 440 -21.94 -10.13 -10.01
CA GLY A 440 -23.26 -9.85 -10.59
C GLY A 440 -24.09 -8.80 -9.84
N THR A 441 -24.26 -7.67 -10.49
CA THR A 441 -25.18 -6.61 -10.07
C THR A 441 -26.48 -6.67 -10.87
N GLN A 442 -26.56 -7.59 -11.83
CA GLN A 442 -27.73 -7.79 -12.71
C GLN A 442 -29.02 -8.01 -11.92
N ASP A 443 -28.94 -8.68 -10.76
CA ASP A 443 -30.08 -8.89 -9.86
C ASP A 443 -30.53 -7.61 -9.12
N ILE A 444 -29.73 -6.52 -9.19
CA ILE A 444 -29.92 -5.32 -8.37
C ILE A 444 -30.03 -4.07 -9.24
N ILE A 445 -29.07 -3.92 -10.16
CA ILE A 445 -29.02 -2.89 -11.18
C ILE A 445 -28.59 -3.54 -12.49
N ASP A 446 -29.24 -3.16 -13.58
CA ASP A 446 -28.97 -3.71 -14.92
C ASP A 446 -27.68 -3.07 -15.48
N VAL A 447 -26.54 -3.68 -15.10
CA VAL A 447 -25.20 -3.22 -15.49
C VAL A 447 -24.34 -4.41 -15.87
N GLU A 448 -23.67 -4.30 -17.02
CA GLU A 448 -22.81 -5.34 -17.59
C GLU A 448 -21.38 -4.84 -17.87
N GLN A 449 -20.44 -5.78 -17.79
CA GLN A 449 -19.07 -5.58 -18.26
C GLN A 449 -18.99 -5.97 -19.75
N THR A 450 -18.43 -5.10 -20.58
CA THR A 450 -18.30 -5.32 -22.01
C THR A 450 -16.84 -5.56 -22.42
N ASP A 451 -16.58 -6.65 -23.14
CA ASP A 451 -15.32 -6.90 -23.84
C ASP A 451 -15.45 -6.40 -25.29
N TYR A 452 -15.04 -5.15 -25.54
CA TYR A 452 -15.11 -4.57 -26.88
C TYR A 452 -14.15 -5.24 -27.87
N ILE A 453 -12.99 -5.74 -27.39
CA ILE A 453 -12.03 -6.44 -28.27
C ILE A 453 -12.65 -7.74 -28.77
N GLU A 454 -13.23 -8.53 -27.88
CA GLU A 454 -13.93 -9.76 -28.26
C GLU A 454 -15.13 -9.46 -29.20
N LYS A 455 -15.90 -8.42 -28.89
CA LYS A 455 -17.04 -7.99 -29.71
C LYS A 455 -16.65 -7.58 -31.15
N TRP A 456 -15.46 -6.95 -31.30
CA TRP A 456 -15.01 -6.46 -32.62
C TRP A 456 -14.19 -7.49 -33.38
N THR A 457 -13.43 -8.34 -32.70
CA THR A 457 -12.47 -9.26 -33.33
C THR A 457 -12.89 -10.73 -33.30
N GLY A 458 -13.95 -11.05 -32.53
CA GLY A 458 -14.35 -12.43 -32.23
C GLY A 458 -13.39 -13.19 -31.34
N LYS A 459 -12.36 -12.54 -30.77
CA LYS A 459 -11.33 -13.18 -29.93
C LYS A 459 -11.08 -12.37 -28.67
N SER A 460 -11.25 -13.01 -27.50
CA SER A 460 -10.89 -12.39 -26.22
C SER A 460 -9.38 -12.44 -25.98
N ILE A 461 -8.84 -11.33 -25.48
CA ILE A 461 -7.43 -11.24 -25.04
C ILE A 461 -7.26 -11.37 -23.53
N LYS A 462 -8.32 -11.65 -22.77
CA LYS A 462 -8.29 -11.75 -21.27
C LYS A 462 -7.13 -12.58 -20.77
N ASN A 463 -6.92 -13.78 -21.33
CA ASN A 463 -5.82 -14.67 -20.95
C ASN A 463 -4.41 -14.10 -21.19
N ASN A 464 -4.27 -13.12 -22.11
CA ASN A 464 -2.97 -12.51 -22.44
C ASN A 464 -2.63 -11.34 -21.51
N ILE A 465 -3.65 -10.60 -21.07
CA ILE A 465 -3.49 -9.43 -20.22
C ILE A 465 -3.61 -9.74 -18.73
N GLU A 466 -4.13 -10.92 -18.37
CA GLU A 466 -4.19 -11.41 -17.00
C GLU A 466 -2.79 -11.45 -16.33
N VAL A 467 -2.74 -11.24 -15.02
CA VAL A 467 -1.51 -11.37 -14.23
C VAL A 467 -1.24 -12.84 -13.98
N LYS A 468 -0.43 -13.46 -14.84
CA LYS A 468 -0.03 -14.87 -14.71
C LYS A 468 0.99 -15.09 -13.58
N ARG A 469 1.89 -14.10 -13.37
CA ARG A 469 2.90 -14.16 -12.32
C ARG A 469 2.34 -13.62 -11.02
N ARG A 470 2.45 -14.42 -9.98
CA ARG A 470 2.04 -14.03 -8.62
C ARG A 470 3.17 -13.24 -7.96
N TYR A 471 2.82 -12.17 -7.26
CA TYR A 471 3.77 -11.37 -6.48
C TYR A 471 3.26 -11.28 -5.05
N SER A 472 4.12 -11.55 -4.07
CA SER A 472 3.84 -11.18 -2.70
C SER A 472 3.95 -9.67 -2.52
N SER A 473 3.05 -9.07 -1.74
CA SER A 473 3.14 -7.63 -1.41
C SER A 473 4.38 -7.30 -0.57
N ALA A 474 4.96 -8.29 0.10
CA ALA A 474 6.20 -8.16 0.85
C ALA A 474 7.38 -7.71 -0.01
N ILE A 475 7.44 -8.08 -1.29
CA ILE A 475 8.48 -7.60 -2.21
C ILE A 475 8.56 -6.07 -2.21
N PHE A 476 7.41 -5.39 -2.20
CA PHE A 476 7.34 -3.94 -2.29
C PHE A 476 7.75 -3.26 -0.97
N ILE A 477 7.42 -3.84 0.19
CA ILE A 477 7.90 -3.28 1.48
C ILE A 477 9.43 -3.44 1.61
N PHE A 478 10.01 -4.56 1.16
CA PHE A 478 11.46 -4.71 1.14
C PHE A 478 12.13 -3.74 0.18
N LEU A 479 11.51 -3.42 -0.99
CA LEU A 479 12.01 -2.36 -1.88
C LEU A 479 12.05 -1.00 -1.17
N ILE A 480 11.03 -0.65 -0.39
CA ILE A 480 11.02 0.56 0.43
C ILE A 480 12.17 0.53 1.44
N LEU A 481 12.35 -0.57 2.19
CA LEU A 481 13.42 -0.70 3.18
C LEU A 481 14.82 -0.58 2.54
N PHE A 482 15.02 -1.16 1.37
CA PHE A 482 16.28 -1.03 0.62
C PHE A 482 16.49 0.40 0.11
N SER A 483 15.43 1.04 -0.38
CA SER A 483 15.51 2.45 -0.80
C SER A 483 15.82 3.39 0.38
N MET A 484 15.27 3.14 1.56
CA MET A 484 15.63 3.88 2.78
C MET A 484 17.10 3.72 3.13
N LEU A 485 17.66 2.52 3.01
CA LEU A 485 19.10 2.29 3.20
C LEU A 485 19.93 3.17 2.27
N PHE A 486 19.58 3.22 0.98
CA PHE A 486 20.31 4.04 0.00
C PHE A 486 20.12 5.54 0.24
N THR A 487 18.96 5.94 0.75
CA THR A 487 18.70 7.31 1.20
C THR A 487 19.63 7.70 2.36
N ILE A 488 19.86 6.80 3.31
CA ILE A 488 20.79 6.98 4.42
C ILE A 488 22.24 6.98 3.93
N GLN A 489 22.61 6.12 2.98
CA GLN A 489 23.93 6.11 2.35
C GLN A 489 24.25 7.47 1.71
N LYS A 490 23.28 8.06 1.03
CA LYS A 490 23.37 9.40 0.42
C LYS A 490 23.31 10.54 1.46
N LYS A 491 23.16 10.22 2.77
CA LYS A 491 23.02 11.18 3.87
C LYS A 491 21.82 12.12 3.74
N ARG A 492 20.73 11.66 3.08
CA ARG A 492 19.51 12.45 2.85
C ARG A 492 18.43 12.08 3.88
N TYR A 493 18.76 12.27 5.15
CA TYR A 493 17.94 11.78 6.26
C TYR A 493 16.50 12.32 6.28
N LYS A 494 16.29 13.58 5.83
CA LYS A 494 14.94 14.16 5.76
C LYS A 494 14.06 13.47 4.72
N ASN A 495 14.66 12.93 3.64
CA ASN A 495 13.90 12.18 2.64
C ASN A 495 13.25 10.92 3.22
N LEU A 496 13.71 10.41 4.37
CA LEU A 496 13.10 9.25 5.05
C LEU A 496 11.64 9.49 5.41
N ILE A 497 11.23 10.75 5.62
CA ILE A 497 9.84 11.09 5.94
C ILE A 497 8.89 10.71 4.79
N ILE A 498 9.37 10.72 3.54
CA ILE A 498 8.56 10.45 2.34
C ILE A 498 8.03 9.01 2.33
N TYR A 499 8.76 8.06 2.92
CA TYR A 499 8.35 6.65 2.99
C TYR A 499 7.29 6.38 4.07
N LEU A 500 7.19 7.24 5.10
CA LEU A 500 6.41 6.96 6.31
C LEU A 500 4.94 6.65 6.06
N PRO A 501 4.18 7.38 5.20
CA PRO A 501 2.78 7.05 4.99
C PRO A 501 2.57 5.65 4.42
N ALA A 502 3.46 5.20 3.52
CA ALA A 502 3.40 3.86 2.96
C ALA A 502 3.75 2.78 4.01
N ILE A 503 4.78 3.02 4.83
CA ILE A 503 5.17 2.14 5.94
C ILE A 503 4.06 2.06 6.99
N PHE A 504 3.44 3.19 7.36
CA PHE A 504 2.34 3.20 8.31
C PHE A 504 1.11 2.49 7.75
N THR A 505 0.84 2.60 6.45
CA THR A 505 -0.22 1.81 5.79
C THR A 505 0.06 0.32 5.95
N TRP A 506 1.25 -0.15 5.62
CA TRP A 506 1.66 -1.53 5.83
C TRP A 506 1.55 -1.93 7.30
N GLY A 507 2.04 -1.10 8.22
CA GLY A 507 1.99 -1.35 9.67
C GLY A 507 0.56 -1.50 10.20
N THR A 508 -0.39 -0.67 9.74
CA THR A 508 -1.81 -0.81 10.15
C THR A 508 -2.42 -2.12 9.67
N ILE A 509 -2.01 -2.62 8.50
CA ILE A 509 -2.48 -3.92 7.99
C ILE A 509 -1.85 -5.08 8.77
N MET A 510 -0.57 -4.97 9.15
CA MET A 510 0.06 -5.97 10.03
C MET A 510 -0.64 -6.08 11.39
N LEU A 511 -1.30 -5.03 11.87
CA LEU A 511 -2.04 -5.02 13.14
C LEU A 511 -3.49 -5.53 13.00
N ALA A 512 -4.11 -5.37 11.83
CA ALA A 512 -5.54 -5.64 11.66
C ALA A 512 -5.87 -6.05 10.21
N THR A 513 -5.42 -7.24 9.80
CA THR A 513 -5.78 -7.80 8.49
C THR A 513 -6.69 -9.03 8.63
N PRO A 514 -7.81 -9.08 7.88
CA PRO A 514 -8.62 -10.29 7.78
C PRO A 514 -8.13 -11.27 6.71
N ILE A 515 -7.26 -10.82 5.79
CA ILE A 515 -6.85 -11.59 4.60
C ILE A 515 -5.33 -11.50 4.43
N ALA A 516 -4.65 -12.64 4.47
CA ALA A 516 -3.20 -12.78 4.48
C ALA A 516 -2.48 -12.25 3.23
N PHE A 517 -3.13 -12.22 2.06
CA PHE A 517 -2.49 -11.93 0.77
C PHE A 517 -3.14 -10.78 -0.01
N SER A 518 -3.95 -9.95 0.62
CA SER A 518 -4.69 -8.90 -0.07
C SER A 518 -3.80 -7.73 -0.47
N MET A 519 -3.28 -7.74 -1.70
CA MET A 519 -2.48 -6.66 -2.30
C MET A 519 -3.22 -5.30 -2.24
N ARG A 520 -4.56 -5.29 -2.33
CA ARG A 520 -5.39 -4.08 -2.31
C ARG A 520 -5.15 -3.22 -1.08
N TYR A 521 -4.92 -3.84 0.07
CA TYR A 521 -4.73 -3.13 1.33
C TYR A 521 -3.44 -2.33 1.39
N VAL A 522 -2.45 -2.76 0.62
CA VAL A 522 -1.11 -2.18 0.57
C VAL A 522 -0.72 -1.76 -0.85
N TYR A 523 -1.70 -1.51 -1.73
CA TYR A 523 -1.44 -1.10 -3.12
C TYR A 523 -0.60 0.17 -3.22
N ILE A 524 -0.61 1.01 -2.21
CA ILE A 524 0.30 2.16 -2.12
C ILE A 524 1.77 1.76 -2.26
N LEU A 525 2.18 0.57 -1.78
CA LEU A 525 3.56 0.09 -1.93
C LEU A 525 3.92 -0.13 -3.41
N VAL A 526 2.96 -0.56 -4.23
CA VAL A 526 3.13 -0.73 -5.69
C VAL A 526 3.27 0.64 -6.37
N LEU A 527 2.45 1.62 -5.96
CA LEU A 527 2.54 3.00 -6.45
C LEU A 527 3.88 3.64 -6.09
N MET A 528 4.46 3.28 -4.95
CA MET A 528 5.74 3.79 -4.48
C MET A 528 6.94 3.27 -5.28
N VAL A 529 6.84 2.13 -5.98
CA VAL A 529 8.00 1.51 -6.64
C VAL A 529 8.85 2.49 -7.46
N PRO A 530 8.31 3.29 -8.41
CA PRO A 530 9.14 4.24 -9.12
C PRO A 530 9.66 5.37 -8.22
N PHE A 531 8.91 5.73 -7.18
CA PHE A 531 9.34 6.75 -6.24
C PHE A 531 10.51 6.27 -5.38
N ASP A 532 10.52 4.99 -4.97
CA ASP A 532 11.59 4.39 -4.18
C ASP A 532 12.95 4.49 -4.89
N PHE A 533 12.98 4.36 -6.21
CA PHE A 533 14.19 4.57 -7.00
C PHE A 533 14.61 6.04 -7.12
N VAL A 534 13.72 6.98 -6.83
CA VAL A 534 13.95 8.43 -6.98
C VAL A 534 14.32 9.10 -5.66
N ILE A 535 13.69 8.70 -4.54
CA ILE A 535 13.84 9.35 -3.23
C ILE A 535 15.31 9.48 -2.78
N PRO A 536 16.20 8.47 -2.96
CA PRO A 536 17.61 8.61 -2.59
C PRO A 536 18.34 9.73 -3.35
N PHE A 537 17.82 10.18 -4.48
CA PHE A 537 18.41 11.20 -5.33
C PHE A 537 17.73 12.57 -5.19
N LEU A 538 16.58 12.70 -4.52
CA LEU A 538 15.91 13.99 -4.32
C LEU A 538 16.81 14.96 -3.54
N LYS A 539 17.03 16.15 -4.10
CA LYS A 539 17.90 17.20 -3.52
C LYS A 539 17.06 18.27 -2.80
N GLU A 540 17.57 18.76 -1.67
CA GLU A 540 17.07 19.98 -1.02
C GLU A 540 17.58 21.22 -1.76
N LYS A 541 16.75 22.27 -1.92
CA LYS A 541 17.13 23.50 -2.67
C LYS A 541 18.40 24.21 -2.17
N GLU A 542 18.76 24.04 -0.90
CA GLU A 542 19.95 24.68 -0.33
C GLU A 542 21.26 23.98 -0.71
N GLN A 543 21.23 22.67 -0.92
CA GLN A 543 22.40 21.91 -1.38
C GLN A 543 22.79 22.28 -2.81
N ASP A 544 21.82 22.65 -3.66
CA ASP A 544 22.10 23.10 -5.03
C ASP A 544 22.80 24.47 -5.07
N LYS A 545 22.60 25.36 -4.08
CA LYS A 545 23.30 26.65 -3.99
C LYS A 545 24.76 26.49 -3.56
N GLN A 546 25.03 25.61 -2.58
CA GLN A 546 26.40 25.33 -2.12
C GLN A 546 27.24 24.63 -3.19
N ILE A 547 26.65 23.68 -3.94
CA ILE A 547 27.36 23.02 -5.05
C ILE A 547 27.66 24.02 -6.18
N LYS A 548 26.76 24.96 -6.48
CA LYS A 548 27.01 26.02 -7.49
C LYS A 548 28.09 27.01 -7.05
N LEU A 549 28.12 27.34 -5.76
CA LEU A 549 29.17 28.21 -5.20
C LEU A 549 30.55 27.53 -5.23
N THR A 550 30.63 26.26 -4.83
CA THR A 550 31.90 25.49 -4.87
C THR A 550 32.38 25.20 -6.29
N LEU A 551 31.49 24.99 -7.25
CA LEU A 551 31.85 24.84 -8.66
C LEU A 551 32.25 26.18 -9.30
N GLY A 552 31.56 27.28 -8.96
CA GLY A 552 31.91 28.63 -9.42
C GLY A 552 33.23 29.14 -8.86
N GLU A 553 33.57 28.82 -7.61
CA GLU A 553 34.89 29.16 -7.03
C GLU A 553 36.01 28.27 -7.59
N GLY A 554 35.73 27.06 -8.05
CA GLY A 554 36.70 26.18 -8.72
C GLY A 554 37.07 26.62 -10.12
N GLU A 555 36.13 27.19 -10.88
CA GLU A 555 36.42 27.75 -12.22
C GLU A 555 37.17 29.06 -12.17
N ASN A 556 36.88 29.95 -11.21
CA ASN A 556 37.62 31.21 -11.05
C ASN A 556 39.07 31.04 -10.56
N LYS A 557 39.43 29.91 -9.94
CA LYS A 557 40.82 29.61 -9.54
C LYS A 557 41.69 29.10 -10.70
N LYS A 558 41.12 28.58 -11.78
CA LYS A 558 41.88 28.10 -12.96
C LYS A 558 42.33 29.19 -13.91
N TRP A 559 41.84 30.42 -13.79
CA TRP A 559 42.19 31.53 -14.70
C TRP A 559 43.20 32.52 -14.12
N LYS A 560 43.87 32.22 -12.99
CA LYS A 560 44.89 33.09 -12.40
C LYS A 560 46.34 32.64 -12.61
N TYR A 561 46.55 31.61 -13.41
CA TYR A 561 47.89 31.19 -13.83
C TYR A 561 47.90 30.89 -15.33
N TRP A 562 47.86 31.97 -16.12
CA TRP A 562 48.41 32.11 -17.47
C TRP A 562 48.70 33.58 -17.73
#